data_39aaaf699cebf07edb4f58f16100126a
#
_entry.id   39aaaf699cebf07edb4f58f16100126a
#
_cell.length_a   1.000
_cell.length_b   1.000
_cell.length_c   1.000
_cell.angle_alpha   90.00
_cell.angle_beta   90.00
_cell.angle_gamma   90.00
#
_symmetry.space_group_name_H-M   'P 1'
#
loop_
_entity.id
_entity.type
_entity.pdbx_description
1 polymer ?
#
loop_
_entity_poly.entity_id
_entity_poly.type
_entity_poly.pdbx_seq_one_letter_code
_entity_poly.pdbx_strand_id
1 'polypeptide(L)'
;MSLSGAKRTAGEGAAASGAPLGVDFFERSVHEVARELIGCRLLFGGVGGIIVETESYERDDPACHAYVGLTERTSVIFGPPGRAYVYLSYGIHSLLNFVCEPDGEAAAVLVRALEPTTEIETMRARRGKARTDLDLCSGPGKLTEALGITLAENADRLDRDPFLLLPPEGDPPEVVTSPRIGITKAVDLPWRFSAAGSKFVSRPRP
;
A
#
# COMPACT_ATOMS: atom_id res chain seq x y z
N MET A 1 -31.96 37.27 -28.81
CA MET A 1 -30.70 37.22 -28.05
C MET A 1 -30.62 35.84 -27.38
N SER A 2 -29.84 34.95 -27.97
CA SER A 2 -29.73 33.53 -27.56
C SER A 2 -28.50 33.37 -26.68
N LEU A 3 -28.67 32.90 -25.46
CA LEU A 3 -27.53 32.55 -24.58
C LEU A 3 -27.22 31.05 -24.72
N SER A 4 -26.11 30.79 -25.38
CA SER A 4 -25.52 29.47 -25.54
C SER A 4 -24.96 28.99 -24.20
N GLY A 5 -25.53 27.91 -23.66
CA GLY A 5 -25.03 27.21 -22.49
C GLY A 5 -23.88 26.27 -22.87
N ALA A 6 -22.67 26.55 -22.39
CA ALA A 6 -21.53 25.66 -22.53
C ALA A 6 -21.70 24.43 -21.62
N LYS A 7 -21.88 23.24 -22.21
CA LYS A 7 -21.78 21.96 -21.56
C LYS A 7 -20.32 21.70 -21.15
N ARG A 8 -20.07 21.60 -19.86
CA ARG A 8 -18.82 21.00 -19.35
C ARG A 8 -18.87 19.49 -19.59
N THR A 9 -18.00 19.03 -20.45
CA THR A 9 -17.73 17.60 -20.58
C THR A 9 -16.92 17.16 -19.37
N ALA A 10 -17.52 16.35 -18.50
CA ALA A 10 -16.80 15.59 -17.49
C ALA A 10 -15.88 14.61 -18.24
N GLY A 11 -14.58 14.66 -17.96
CA GLY A 11 -13.62 13.69 -18.47
C GLY A 11 -13.96 12.31 -17.91
N GLU A 12 -14.32 11.38 -18.79
CA GLU A 12 -14.43 9.97 -18.49
C GLU A 12 -13.04 9.45 -18.11
N GLY A 13 -12.80 9.28 -16.82
CA GLY A 13 -11.68 8.50 -16.34
C GLY A 13 -11.84 7.07 -16.85
N ALA A 14 -10.82 6.54 -17.51
CA ALA A 14 -10.79 5.16 -17.98
C ALA A 14 -11.18 4.23 -16.83
N ALA A 15 -12.28 3.50 -16.99
CA ALA A 15 -12.73 2.51 -16.02
C ALA A 15 -11.65 1.42 -15.92
N ALA A 16 -11.10 1.22 -14.74
CA ALA A 16 -10.12 0.17 -14.48
C ALA A 16 -10.75 -1.19 -14.78
N SER A 17 -10.09 -1.97 -15.63
CA SER A 17 -10.55 -3.30 -16.05
C SER A 17 -10.17 -4.33 -14.99
N GLY A 18 -11.12 -4.72 -14.15
CA GLY A 18 -10.96 -5.80 -13.16
C GLY A 18 -11.87 -5.61 -11.94
N ALA A 19 -12.32 -6.72 -11.35
CA ALA A 19 -13.01 -6.68 -10.08
C ALA A 19 -12.03 -6.29 -8.97
N PRO A 20 -12.46 -5.54 -7.94
CA PRO A 20 -11.63 -5.27 -6.76
C PRO A 20 -11.14 -6.56 -6.10
N LEU A 21 -9.94 -6.49 -5.50
CA LEU A 21 -9.38 -7.60 -4.73
C LEU A 21 -10.25 -7.85 -3.49
N GLY A 22 -10.75 -9.07 -3.34
CA GLY A 22 -11.56 -9.50 -2.21
C GLY A 22 -10.70 -10.00 -1.04
N VAL A 23 -11.36 -10.41 0.04
CA VAL A 23 -10.70 -10.94 1.26
C VAL A 23 -9.90 -12.21 0.94
N ASP A 24 -10.38 -13.05 0.04
CA ASP A 24 -9.73 -14.28 -0.42
C ASP A 24 -8.34 -14.04 -1.03
N PHE A 25 -8.11 -12.87 -1.61
CA PHE A 25 -6.77 -12.48 -2.07
C PHE A 25 -5.77 -12.39 -0.91
N PHE A 26 -6.20 -11.89 0.24
CA PHE A 26 -5.37 -11.68 1.42
C PHE A 26 -5.28 -12.93 2.33
N GLU A 27 -6.21 -13.88 2.22
CA GLU A 27 -6.24 -15.13 3.02
C GLU A 27 -5.22 -16.17 2.52
N ARG A 28 -4.11 -15.71 1.97
CA ARG A 28 -3.04 -16.53 1.38
C ARG A 28 -1.71 -16.20 2.04
N SER A 29 -0.66 -16.96 1.65
CA SER A 29 0.70 -16.69 2.12
C SER A 29 1.07 -15.21 1.96
N VAL A 30 1.53 -14.61 3.06
CA VAL A 30 1.93 -13.19 3.10
C VAL A 30 3.01 -12.86 2.06
N HIS A 31 3.89 -13.83 1.73
CA HIS A 31 4.93 -13.66 0.72
C HIS A 31 4.36 -13.64 -0.70
N GLU A 32 3.37 -14.49 -0.98
CA GLU A 32 2.67 -14.48 -2.27
C GLU A 32 1.88 -13.19 -2.45
N VAL A 33 1.11 -12.80 -1.42
CA VAL A 33 0.35 -11.55 -1.43
C VAL A 33 1.27 -10.35 -1.63
N ALA A 34 2.39 -10.28 -0.90
CA ALA A 34 3.35 -9.18 -1.03
C ALA A 34 3.91 -9.06 -2.44
N ARG A 35 4.23 -10.19 -3.08
CA ARG A 35 4.72 -10.24 -4.46
C ARG A 35 3.64 -9.83 -5.47
N GLU A 36 2.43 -10.38 -5.34
CA GLU A 36 1.34 -10.17 -6.29
C GLU A 36 0.67 -8.79 -6.17
N LEU A 37 0.85 -8.09 -5.05
CA LEU A 37 0.46 -6.69 -4.90
C LEU A 37 1.29 -5.74 -5.78
N ILE A 38 2.48 -6.15 -6.23
CA ILE A 38 3.29 -5.34 -7.14
C ILE A 38 2.59 -5.25 -8.51
N GLY A 39 2.30 -4.00 -8.92
CA GLY A 39 1.52 -3.71 -10.13
C GLY A 39 0.03 -3.49 -9.87
N CYS A 40 -0.50 -3.89 -8.71
CA CYS A 40 -1.88 -3.59 -8.33
C CYS A 40 -2.06 -2.08 -8.10
N ARG A 41 -3.28 -1.59 -8.36
CA ARG A 41 -3.65 -0.20 -8.09
C ARG A 41 -4.27 -0.08 -6.70
N LEU A 42 -3.72 0.80 -5.88
CA LEU A 42 -4.27 1.20 -4.58
C LEU A 42 -4.81 2.63 -4.68
N LEU A 43 -6.10 2.81 -4.37
CA LEU A 43 -6.72 4.11 -4.18
C LEU A 43 -7.30 4.20 -2.76
N PHE A 44 -7.18 5.39 -2.18
CA PHE A 44 -7.82 5.76 -0.91
C PHE A 44 -8.59 7.06 -1.10
N GLY A 45 -9.91 7.00 -0.99
CA GLY A 45 -10.78 8.15 -1.29
C GLY A 45 -10.58 8.68 -2.72
N GLY A 46 -10.26 7.81 -3.68
CA GLY A 46 -9.99 8.18 -5.07
C GLY A 46 -8.57 8.67 -5.35
N VAL A 47 -7.70 8.82 -4.34
CA VAL A 47 -6.31 9.27 -4.49
C VAL A 47 -5.38 8.05 -4.42
N GLY A 48 -4.43 7.89 -5.35
CA GLY A 48 -3.49 6.77 -5.27
C GLY A 48 -2.69 6.49 -6.54
N GLY A 49 -2.30 5.22 -6.70
CA GLY A 49 -1.43 4.81 -7.79
C GLY A 49 -1.12 3.31 -7.79
N ILE A 50 -0.08 2.95 -8.51
CA ILE A 50 0.35 1.56 -8.68
C ILE A 50 1.33 1.20 -7.57
N ILE A 51 1.11 0.09 -6.88
CA ILE A 51 2.03 -0.44 -5.87
C ILE A 51 3.30 -0.92 -6.58
N VAL A 52 4.44 -0.35 -6.19
CA VAL A 52 5.76 -0.68 -6.77
C VAL A 52 6.73 -1.27 -5.77
N GLU A 53 6.38 -1.26 -4.47
CA GLU A 53 7.23 -1.80 -3.42
C GLU A 53 6.41 -2.24 -2.21
N THR A 54 6.71 -3.46 -1.71
CA THR A 54 6.11 -4.05 -0.50
C THR A 54 7.17 -4.74 0.34
N GLU A 55 6.84 -5.02 1.61
CA GLU A 55 7.58 -5.93 2.47
C GLU A 55 6.62 -6.87 3.18
N SER A 56 6.99 -8.16 3.32
CA SER A 56 6.21 -9.14 4.06
C SER A 56 6.75 -9.35 5.46
N TYR A 57 5.83 -9.57 6.40
CA TYR A 57 6.09 -9.82 7.81
C TYR A 57 5.17 -10.93 8.30
N GLU A 58 5.73 -11.98 8.90
CA GLU A 58 4.98 -13.10 9.46
C GLU A 58 5.19 -13.21 10.97
N ARG A 59 4.41 -14.07 11.65
CA ARG A 59 4.40 -14.21 13.10
C ARG A 59 5.75 -14.56 13.70
N ASP A 60 6.47 -15.48 13.06
CA ASP A 60 7.72 -16.02 13.58
C ASP A 60 8.95 -15.15 13.19
N ASP A 61 8.72 -14.04 12.47
CA ASP A 61 9.74 -13.08 12.10
C ASP A 61 10.06 -12.13 13.26
N PRO A 62 11.31 -12.13 13.77
CA PRO A 62 11.72 -11.21 14.86
C PRO A 62 11.57 -9.71 14.52
N ALA A 63 11.41 -9.35 13.24
CA ALA A 63 11.18 -7.98 12.78
C ALA A 63 9.68 -7.64 12.73
N CYS A 64 8.78 -8.63 12.83
CA CYS A 64 7.34 -8.42 12.84
C CYS A 64 6.87 -7.90 14.20
N HIS A 65 5.89 -6.99 14.20
CA HIS A 65 5.24 -6.54 15.44
C HIS A 65 4.52 -7.69 16.18
N ALA A 66 3.99 -8.65 15.45
CA ALA A 66 3.28 -9.81 16.02
C ALA A 66 4.20 -10.85 16.68
N TYR A 67 5.52 -10.76 16.50
CA TYR A 67 6.50 -11.66 17.12
C TYR A 67 6.40 -11.72 18.65
N VAL A 68 6.02 -10.62 19.28
CA VAL A 68 5.81 -10.55 20.74
C VAL A 68 4.47 -11.17 21.20
N GLY A 69 3.67 -11.66 20.25
CA GLY A 69 2.35 -12.21 20.51
C GLY A 69 1.21 -11.20 20.45
N LEU A 70 0.04 -11.61 20.88
CA LEU A 70 -1.18 -10.79 20.87
C LEU A 70 -1.11 -9.71 21.96
N THR A 71 -1.25 -8.46 21.55
CA THR A 71 -1.36 -7.27 22.39
C THR A 71 -2.44 -6.36 21.85
N GLU A 72 -2.83 -5.31 22.55
CA GLU A 72 -3.76 -4.30 22.03
C GLU A 72 -3.27 -3.73 20.68
N ARG A 73 -1.99 -3.42 20.57
CA ARG A 73 -1.37 -2.91 19.33
C ARG A 73 -1.39 -3.91 18.18
N THR A 74 -1.16 -5.20 18.46
CA THR A 74 -1.03 -6.24 17.43
C THR A 74 -2.36 -6.95 17.13
N SER A 75 -3.43 -6.66 17.87
CA SER A 75 -4.73 -7.34 17.74
C SER A 75 -5.27 -7.31 16.31
N VAL A 76 -5.05 -6.23 15.57
CA VAL A 76 -5.49 -6.12 14.16
C VAL A 76 -4.73 -7.11 13.26
N ILE A 77 -3.42 -7.34 13.50
CA ILE A 77 -2.62 -8.28 12.69
C ILE A 77 -3.06 -9.74 12.95
N PHE A 78 -3.53 -10.05 14.18
CA PHE A 78 -4.07 -11.37 14.54
C PHE A 78 -5.54 -11.55 14.13
N GLY A 79 -6.17 -10.52 13.59
CA GLY A 79 -7.56 -10.57 13.14
C GLY A 79 -7.71 -11.05 11.69
N PRO A 80 -8.95 -10.96 11.15
CA PRO A 80 -9.24 -11.46 9.82
C PRO A 80 -8.46 -10.74 8.72
N PRO A 81 -8.09 -11.46 7.64
CA PRO A 81 -7.39 -10.90 6.48
C PRO A 81 -8.21 -9.80 5.77
N GLY A 82 -7.54 -9.02 4.93
CA GLY A 82 -8.15 -7.93 4.19
C GLY A 82 -8.50 -6.71 5.05
N ARG A 83 -7.77 -6.51 6.16
CA ARG A 83 -7.83 -5.33 7.01
C ARG A 83 -6.59 -4.46 6.84
N ALA A 84 -6.77 -3.15 6.95
CA ALA A 84 -5.67 -2.22 7.08
C ALA A 84 -5.11 -2.30 8.51
N TYR A 85 -3.81 -2.49 8.65
CA TYR A 85 -3.10 -2.29 9.90
C TYR A 85 -2.27 -1.02 9.78
N VAL A 86 -2.69 0.02 10.48
CA VAL A 86 -2.01 1.33 10.45
C VAL A 86 -1.43 1.64 11.81
N TYR A 87 -0.14 1.97 11.84
CA TYR A 87 0.56 2.32 13.08
C TYR A 87 1.47 3.54 12.88
N LEU A 88 1.85 4.19 13.98
CA LEU A 88 2.85 5.27 13.94
C LEU A 88 4.27 4.72 14.07
N SER A 89 5.09 5.02 13.08
CA SER A 89 6.53 4.82 13.12
C SER A 89 7.20 6.08 13.66
N TYR A 90 8.09 5.89 14.64
CA TYR A 90 8.76 6.99 15.38
C TYR A 90 7.79 8.06 15.95
N GLY A 91 6.52 7.69 16.14
CA GLY A 91 5.50 8.59 16.69
C GLY A 91 5.00 9.70 15.74
N ILE A 92 5.44 9.72 14.48
CA ILE A 92 5.16 10.80 13.53
C ILE A 92 4.63 10.35 12.15
N HIS A 93 4.97 9.15 11.69
CA HIS A 93 4.57 8.68 10.36
C HIS A 93 3.60 7.51 10.48
N SER A 94 2.41 7.65 9.92
CA SER A 94 1.52 6.51 9.70
C SER A 94 2.14 5.57 8.67
N LEU A 95 2.09 4.25 8.93
CA LEU A 95 2.51 3.23 7.97
C LEU A 95 1.35 2.28 7.73
N LEU A 96 1.05 2.01 6.45
CA LEU A 96 -0.06 1.16 6.00
C LEU A 96 0.42 -0.26 5.74
N ASN A 97 -0.24 -1.21 6.38
CA ASN A 97 -0.06 -2.63 6.11
C ASN A 97 -1.40 -3.28 5.78
N PHE A 98 -1.36 -4.37 5.05
CA PHE A 98 -2.52 -5.22 4.76
C PHE A 98 -2.38 -6.53 5.52
N VAL A 99 -3.36 -6.87 6.36
CA VAL A 99 -3.40 -8.12 7.12
C VAL A 99 -3.65 -9.27 6.16
N CYS A 100 -2.83 -10.31 6.27
CA CYS A 100 -2.86 -11.51 5.44
C CYS A 100 -2.97 -12.76 6.30
N GLU A 101 -3.03 -13.94 5.65
CA GLU A 101 -3.17 -15.27 6.24
C GLU A 101 -4.55 -15.46 6.91
N PRO A 102 -4.96 -16.67 7.25
CA PRO A 102 -6.21 -16.94 7.95
C PRO A 102 -6.30 -16.23 9.31
N ASP A 103 -7.54 -15.94 9.74
CA ASP A 103 -7.83 -15.33 11.05
C ASP A 103 -7.14 -16.08 12.19
N GLY A 104 -6.39 -15.36 13.01
CA GLY A 104 -5.56 -15.90 14.09
C GLY A 104 -4.09 -16.13 13.71
N GLU A 105 -3.76 -16.21 12.41
CA GLU A 105 -2.39 -16.22 11.92
C GLU A 105 -1.91 -14.78 11.69
N ALA A 106 -0.87 -14.39 12.39
CA ALA A 106 -0.47 -12.99 12.38
C ALA A 106 0.56 -12.69 11.27
N ALA A 107 0.09 -12.15 10.17
CA ALA A 107 0.94 -11.73 9.07
C ALA A 107 0.43 -10.45 8.40
N ALA A 108 1.35 -9.63 7.88
CA ALA A 108 0.99 -8.40 7.20
C ALA A 108 1.98 -8.00 6.11
N VAL A 109 1.48 -7.36 5.06
CA VAL A 109 2.27 -6.74 4.01
C VAL A 109 2.35 -5.24 4.22
N LEU A 110 3.53 -4.70 4.44
CA LEU A 110 3.77 -3.26 4.44
C LEU A 110 3.80 -2.73 3.01
N VAL A 111 2.97 -1.76 2.69
CA VAL A 111 3.03 -1.02 1.41
C VAL A 111 4.08 0.09 1.55
N ARG A 112 5.16 -0.01 0.75
CA ARG A 112 6.32 0.87 0.89
C ARG A 112 6.33 2.04 -0.07
N ALA A 113 5.94 1.80 -1.32
CA ALA A 113 5.95 2.85 -2.34
C ALA A 113 4.89 2.62 -3.41
N LEU A 114 4.40 3.75 -3.96
CA LEU A 114 3.50 3.79 -5.10
C LEU A 114 4.12 4.64 -6.23
N GLU A 115 3.81 4.27 -7.47
CA GLU A 115 3.85 5.19 -8.60
C GLU A 115 2.56 6.00 -8.61
N PRO A 116 2.57 7.31 -8.36
CA PRO A 116 1.38 8.15 -8.35
C PRO A 116 0.72 8.19 -9.74
N THR A 117 -0.57 7.86 -9.84
CA THR A 117 -1.29 7.87 -11.13
C THR A 117 -2.63 8.60 -11.08
N THR A 118 -3.20 8.79 -9.88
CA THR A 118 -4.56 9.31 -9.71
C THR A 118 -4.55 10.42 -8.66
N GLU A 119 -5.15 11.58 -8.98
CA GLU A 119 -5.23 12.75 -8.10
C GLU A 119 -3.85 13.26 -7.62
N ILE A 120 -2.89 13.35 -8.54
CA ILE A 120 -1.49 13.74 -8.24
C ILE A 120 -1.44 15.14 -7.62
N GLU A 121 -2.27 16.09 -8.05
CA GLU A 121 -2.32 17.44 -7.47
C GLU A 121 -2.76 17.43 -6.01
N THR A 122 -3.68 16.55 -5.65
CA THR A 122 -4.08 16.33 -4.26
C THR A 122 -2.90 15.82 -3.42
N MET A 123 -2.13 14.88 -3.97
CA MET A 123 -0.91 14.39 -3.31
C MET A 123 0.15 15.50 -3.15
N ARG A 124 0.36 16.32 -4.18
CA ARG A 124 1.28 17.49 -4.12
C ARG A 124 0.87 18.49 -3.05
N ALA A 125 -0.44 18.77 -2.94
CA ALA A 125 -0.97 19.66 -1.92
C ALA A 125 -0.70 19.13 -0.48
N ARG A 126 -0.91 17.82 -0.27
CA ARG A 126 -0.64 17.18 1.02
C ARG A 126 0.87 17.07 1.33
N ARG A 127 1.68 16.85 0.29
CA ARG A 127 3.12 16.66 0.34
C ARG A 127 3.90 17.91 -0.07
N GLY A 128 3.60 19.08 0.51
CA GLY A 128 4.18 20.37 0.12
C GLY A 128 5.71 20.48 0.10
N LYS A 129 6.43 19.49 0.70
CA LYS A 129 7.90 19.39 0.65
C LYS A 129 8.42 18.51 -0.48
N ALA A 130 7.57 17.78 -1.21
CA ALA A 130 7.98 16.96 -2.34
C ALA A 130 8.43 17.87 -3.51
N ARG A 131 9.59 17.57 -4.09
CA ARG A 131 10.15 18.36 -5.18
C ARG A 131 9.74 17.85 -6.57
N THR A 132 9.44 16.57 -6.65
CA THR A 132 9.05 15.84 -7.87
C THR A 132 8.00 14.80 -7.55
N ASP A 133 7.32 14.26 -8.56
CA ASP A 133 6.36 13.18 -8.38
C ASP A 133 7.01 11.91 -7.84
N LEU A 134 8.31 11.70 -8.13
CA LEU A 134 9.09 10.61 -7.55
C LEU A 134 9.19 10.68 -6.02
N ASP A 135 9.05 11.87 -5.43
CA ASP A 135 9.14 12.06 -3.99
C ASP A 135 7.78 11.89 -3.28
N LEU A 136 6.67 11.88 -4.02
CA LEU A 136 5.33 11.85 -3.43
C LEU A 136 5.08 10.61 -2.60
N CYS A 137 5.36 9.41 -3.16
CA CYS A 137 5.03 8.13 -2.54
C CYS A 137 6.22 7.16 -2.43
N SER A 138 7.47 7.64 -2.52
CA SER A 138 8.68 6.81 -2.46
C SER A 138 9.12 6.53 -1.02
N GLY A 139 8.28 5.88 -0.24
CA GLY A 139 8.51 5.48 1.13
C GLY A 139 7.20 5.39 1.92
N PRO A 140 7.10 4.49 2.93
CA PRO A 140 5.82 4.14 3.56
C PRO A 140 5.15 5.33 4.26
N GLY A 141 5.88 6.18 4.97
CA GLY A 141 5.32 7.39 5.57
C GLY A 141 4.98 8.48 4.54
N LYS A 142 5.72 8.52 3.42
CA LYS A 142 5.43 9.46 2.33
C LYS A 142 4.11 9.11 1.64
N LEU A 143 3.89 7.82 1.34
CA LEU A 143 2.67 7.40 0.68
C LEU A 143 1.43 7.62 1.55
N THR A 144 1.49 7.34 2.85
CA THR A 144 0.34 7.56 3.75
C THR A 144 -0.01 9.04 3.86
N GLU A 145 1.01 9.93 3.96
CA GLU A 145 0.80 11.39 3.91
C GLU A 145 0.18 11.82 2.57
N ALA A 146 0.68 11.31 1.43
CA ALA A 146 0.16 11.62 0.10
C ALA A 146 -1.29 11.18 -0.09
N LEU A 147 -1.65 9.98 0.40
CA LEU A 147 -3.01 9.44 0.32
C LEU A 147 -3.95 10.04 1.38
N GLY A 148 -3.40 10.61 2.46
CA GLY A 148 -4.17 11.11 3.60
C GLY A 148 -4.59 10.00 4.57
N ILE A 149 -3.86 8.89 4.63
CA ILE A 149 -4.10 7.75 5.54
C ILE A 149 -3.48 8.07 6.91
N THR A 150 -4.28 7.87 7.95
CA THR A 150 -3.93 8.12 9.35
C THR A 150 -4.21 6.90 10.22
N LEU A 151 -4.09 7.01 11.53
CA LEU A 151 -4.50 5.95 12.46
C LEU A 151 -6.01 5.69 12.46
N ALA A 152 -6.83 6.61 11.94
CA ALA A 152 -8.28 6.43 11.89
C ALA A 152 -8.69 5.22 11.04
N GLU A 153 -7.88 4.89 10.03
CA GLU A 153 -8.10 3.77 9.11
C GLU A 153 -7.59 2.41 9.65
N ASN A 154 -7.07 2.38 10.89
CA ASN A 154 -6.63 1.12 11.49
C ASN A 154 -7.81 0.17 11.72
N ALA A 155 -7.70 -1.06 11.23
CA ALA A 155 -8.72 -2.11 11.18
C ALA A 155 -9.83 -1.94 10.12
N ASP A 156 -9.77 -0.91 9.27
CA ASP A 156 -10.70 -0.76 8.14
C ASP A 156 -10.56 -1.91 7.14
N ARG A 157 -11.65 -2.22 6.47
CA ARG A 157 -11.68 -3.24 5.43
C ARG A 157 -11.14 -2.69 4.11
N LEU A 158 -10.32 -3.50 3.43
CA LEU A 158 -9.69 -3.14 2.16
C LEU A 158 -10.61 -3.36 0.94
N ASP A 159 -11.72 -4.08 1.10
CA ASP A 159 -12.68 -4.45 0.05
C ASP A 159 -13.87 -3.46 -0.09
N ARG A 160 -13.78 -2.29 0.52
CA ARG A 160 -14.81 -1.25 0.49
C ARG A 160 -14.23 0.14 0.67
N ASP A 161 -15.04 1.15 0.33
CA ASP A 161 -14.68 2.54 0.59
C ASP A 161 -14.21 2.77 2.02
N PRO A 162 -13.18 3.63 2.22
CA PRO A 162 -12.51 4.45 1.21
C PRO A 162 -11.37 3.75 0.45
N PHE A 163 -11.09 2.46 0.74
CA PHE A 163 -10.08 1.67 0.03
C PHE A 163 -10.64 1.07 -1.27
N LEU A 164 -9.81 1.08 -2.31
CA LEU A 164 -10.06 0.34 -3.55
C LEU A 164 -8.74 -0.25 -4.03
N LEU A 165 -8.65 -1.58 -4.07
CA LEU A 165 -7.52 -2.31 -4.63
C LEU A 165 -7.96 -3.05 -5.89
N LEU A 166 -7.26 -2.81 -6.98
CA LEU A 166 -7.54 -3.41 -8.28
C LEU A 166 -6.33 -4.20 -8.77
N PRO A 167 -6.55 -5.31 -9.48
CA PRO A 167 -5.45 -6.07 -10.07
C PRO A 167 -4.67 -5.20 -11.09
N PRO A 168 -3.46 -5.65 -11.51
CA PRO A 168 -2.70 -4.96 -12.54
C PRO A 168 -3.50 -4.79 -13.84
N GLU A 169 -3.30 -3.68 -14.53
CA GLU A 169 -3.79 -3.49 -15.90
C GLU A 169 -2.77 -4.13 -16.86
N GLY A 170 -3.14 -5.25 -17.47
CA GLY A 170 -2.24 -6.03 -18.34
C GLY A 170 -1.31 -6.98 -17.57
N ASP A 171 -0.16 -7.30 -18.16
CA ASP A 171 0.81 -8.20 -17.52
C ASP A 171 1.44 -7.54 -16.29
N PRO A 172 1.54 -8.27 -15.15
CA PRO A 172 2.19 -7.75 -13.97
C PRO A 172 3.68 -7.50 -14.25
N PRO A 173 4.29 -6.49 -13.61
CA PRO A 173 5.72 -6.20 -13.79
C PRO A 173 6.58 -7.35 -13.25
N GLU A 174 7.79 -7.50 -13.80
CA GLU A 174 8.80 -8.35 -13.19
C GLU A 174 9.09 -7.88 -11.75
N VAL A 175 9.19 -8.83 -10.80
CA VAL A 175 9.41 -8.54 -9.39
C VAL A 175 10.80 -8.99 -8.96
N VAL A 176 11.60 -8.05 -8.47
CA VAL A 176 12.88 -8.32 -7.82
C VAL A 176 12.71 -8.39 -6.30
N THR A 177 13.50 -9.25 -5.64
CA THR A 177 13.53 -9.38 -4.19
C THR A 177 14.84 -8.84 -3.62
N SER A 178 14.78 -8.33 -2.40
CA SER A 178 15.92 -7.78 -1.69
C SER A 178 15.69 -7.80 -0.17
N PRO A 179 16.73 -7.55 0.65
CA PRO A 179 16.55 -7.31 2.07
C PRO A 179 15.60 -6.15 2.36
N ARG A 180 14.86 -6.27 3.47
CA ARG A 180 13.95 -5.24 3.99
C ARG A 180 14.71 -4.03 4.52
N ILE A 181 14.04 -2.87 4.59
CA ILE A 181 14.64 -1.60 4.99
C ILE A 181 14.14 -1.17 6.38
N GLY A 182 15.05 -0.64 7.19
CA GLY A 182 14.71 -0.02 8.47
C GLY A 182 14.41 -1.01 9.61
N ILE A 183 14.80 -2.27 9.44
CA ILE A 183 14.73 -3.31 10.46
C ILE A 183 16.11 -3.61 11.03
N THR A 184 16.18 -4.16 12.26
CA THR A 184 17.41 -4.51 12.96
C THR A 184 17.54 -6.01 13.23
N LYS A 185 16.49 -6.78 12.92
CA LYS A 185 16.43 -8.24 13.08
C LYS A 185 16.04 -8.87 11.76
N ALA A 186 16.44 -10.11 11.52
CA ALA A 186 16.15 -10.85 10.29
C ALA A 186 16.48 -10.04 9.01
N VAL A 187 17.60 -9.30 9.05
CA VAL A 187 17.98 -8.31 8.03
C VAL A 187 18.36 -8.94 6.68
N ASP A 188 18.75 -10.20 6.68
CA ASP A 188 19.21 -10.91 5.47
C ASP A 188 18.08 -11.56 4.66
N LEU A 189 16.85 -11.59 5.22
CA LEU A 189 15.72 -12.21 4.54
C LEU A 189 15.27 -11.36 3.35
N PRO A 190 15.12 -11.97 2.13
CA PRO A 190 14.79 -11.25 0.91
C PRO A 190 13.28 -10.97 0.80
N TRP A 191 12.67 -10.46 1.85
CA TRP A 191 11.22 -10.27 1.99
C TRP A 191 10.76 -8.85 1.65
N ARG A 192 11.52 -8.16 0.82
CA ARG A 192 11.14 -6.92 0.15
C ARG A 192 11.00 -7.20 -1.34
N PHE A 193 9.86 -6.81 -1.90
CA PHE A 193 9.46 -7.01 -3.29
C PHE A 193 9.34 -5.67 -3.98
N SER A 194 9.89 -5.54 -5.19
CA SER A 194 9.88 -4.28 -5.94
C SER A 194 9.68 -4.53 -7.42
N ALA A 195 8.95 -3.64 -8.10
CA ALA A 195 8.83 -3.65 -9.54
C ALA A 195 10.20 -3.36 -10.18
N ALA A 196 10.68 -4.29 -11.02
CA ALA A 196 11.98 -4.16 -11.68
C ALA A 196 12.06 -2.84 -12.48
N GLY A 197 13.15 -2.10 -12.30
CA GLY A 197 13.41 -0.86 -13.03
C GLY A 197 12.52 0.34 -12.64
N SER A 198 11.59 0.20 -11.71
CA SER A 198 10.75 1.33 -11.27
C SER A 198 11.58 2.43 -10.61
N LYS A 199 11.34 3.68 -11.02
CA LYS A 199 11.98 4.87 -10.44
C LYS A 199 11.33 5.33 -9.13
N PHE A 200 10.14 4.78 -8.80
CA PHE A 200 9.32 5.19 -7.66
C PHE A 200 9.59 4.38 -6.38
N VAL A 201 10.41 3.31 -6.44
CA VAL A 201 10.79 2.55 -5.25
C VAL A 201 11.57 3.40 -4.23
N SER A 202 11.43 3.08 -2.95
CA SER A 202 12.10 3.78 -1.87
C SER A 202 13.63 3.53 -1.88
N ARG A 203 14.38 4.37 -1.17
CA ARG A 203 15.85 4.21 -1.08
C ARG A 203 16.25 3.42 0.18
N PRO A 204 17.34 2.64 0.12
CA PRO A 204 18.13 2.33 -1.07
C PRO A 204 17.34 1.47 -2.07
N ARG A 205 17.61 1.65 -3.37
CA ARG A 205 17.01 0.82 -4.41
C ARG A 205 17.63 -0.58 -4.38
N PRO A 206 16.88 -1.65 -4.78
CA PRO A 206 17.41 -2.99 -4.94
C PRO A 206 18.57 -3.06 -5.91
#